data_ee21aa1aeb245d5425742cdb95b01227
#
_entry.id   ee21aa1aeb245d5425742cdb95b01227
#
_cell.length_a   1.000
_cell.length_b   1.000
_cell.length_c   1.000
_cell.angle_alpha   90.00
_cell.angle_beta   90.00
_cell.angle_gamma   90.00
#
_symmetry.space_group_name_H-M   'P 1'
#
loop_
_entity.id
_entity.type
_entity.pdbx_description
1 polymer ?
#
loop_
_entity_poly.entity_id
_entity_poly.type
_entity_poly.pdbx_seq_one_letter_code
_entity_poly.pdbx_strand_id
1 'polypeptide(L)'
;MTESDRIALKRHQLALLREKRNREIRNDHLQFMQHCWVKPGEPMIEGLHTRVICKRLDQAIEDFRIGKSTFLEIKVPFRHGKSDIISRYLPPRFLGLFPDCEAMAVSYSASLSVKFSRFGRNLTKTEKYREIFPEVELSQATSAADHWSFADHVGSVSASGLTSGLTGTGAHLLILDDYCAGREEADSQVMREKAWDAFTNDFQTRRAPVAIVIVLATPWHEDDIFGRIEKSMKEDPEFPKFEKLEFPAWDDKYLLAQRPTKSKYLFPERFSPEWYESQASMLGEYGTNSLLLCNPQPRKGNLLKVDRIKYHDSAAEFPQTAFYRLWDLAHTEKQRMKEDPDWTAGTLLAFTKIDGLWHLWIKDVFRIQAAAPKRDEEIRRITEQDGSAVKIGVETSLDSKDAYNTLKAILLGRRVVIDIHGMGDKVMRASYLEPVFEAGNVHVLRAPWNLDWSNEVRSFPRGKHDDMVDNFTAGYELLCKQGNQMVVGSSTGI
;
A
#
# COMPACT_ATOMS: atom_id res chain seq x y z
N MET A 1 64.35 12.89 -19.10
CA MET A 1 63.09 12.18 -19.05
C MET A 1 62.67 11.93 -20.49
N THR A 2 62.63 10.69 -20.89
CA THR A 2 62.21 10.30 -22.24
C THR A 2 60.72 10.49 -22.47
N GLU A 3 60.29 10.49 -23.72
CA GLU A 3 58.83 10.57 -24.03
C GLU A 3 58.06 9.38 -23.43
N SER A 4 58.68 8.18 -23.39
CA SER A 4 58.18 7.00 -22.73
C SER A 4 57.97 7.23 -21.23
N ASP A 5 58.95 7.87 -20.55
CA ASP A 5 58.82 8.20 -19.11
C ASP A 5 57.67 9.18 -18.84
N ARG A 6 57.49 10.16 -19.73
CA ARG A 6 56.33 11.12 -19.62
C ARG A 6 54.97 10.44 -19.80
N ILE A 7 54.89 9.51 -20.73
CA ILE A 7 53.67 8.72 -20.96
C ILE A 7 53.38 7.83 -19.75
N ALA A 8 54.39 7.14 -19.21
CA ALA A 8 54.27 6.31 -18.02
C ALA A 8 53.83 7.13 -16.80
N LEU A 9 54.40 8.31 -16.58
CA LEU A 9 54.04 9.21 -15.50
C LEU A 9 52.58 9.72 -15.64
N LYS A 10 52.16 10.10 -16.84
CA LYS A 10 50.77 10.49 -17.10
C LYS A 10 49.78 9.36 -16.84
N ARG A 11 50.12 8.14 -17.28
CA ARG A 11 49.28 6.94 -17.00
C ARG A 11 49.16 6.68 -15.50
N HIS A 12 50.26 6.76 -14.77
CA HIS A 12 50.27 6.60 -13.32
C HIS A 12 49.40 7.67 -12.61
N GLN A 13 49.55 8.95 -12.99
CA GLN A 13 48.71 10.04 -12.46
C GLN A 13 47.21 9.83 -12.72
N LEU A 14 46.85 9.41 -13.93
CA LEU A 14 45.49 9.10 -14.29
C LEU A 14 44.95 7.91 -13.47
N ALA A 15 45.75 6.88 -13.22
CA ALA A 15 45.34 5.76 -12.39
C ALA A 15 45.08 6.18 -10.93
N LEU A 16 45.95 7.03 -10.36
CA LEU A 16 45.74 7.59 -9.01
C LEU A 16 44.48 8.45 -8.92
N LEU A 17 44.22 9.28 -9.93
CA LEU A 17 43.00 10.11 -9.97
C LEU A 17 41.73 9.24 -10.08
N ARG A 18 41.76 8.18 -10.87
CA ARG A 18 40.68 7.21 -10.98
C ARG A 18 40.44 6.52 -9.64
N GLU A 19 41.48 6.02 -8.99
CA GLU A 19 41.35 5.36 -7.70
C GLU A 19 40.80 6.31 -6.61
N LYS A 20 41.28 7.55 -6.58
CA LYS A 20 40.73 8.57 -5.68
C LYS A 20 39.23 8.77 -5.92
N ARG A 21 38.82 8.96 -7.18
CA ARG A 21 37.38 9.08 -7.56
C ARG A 21 36.60 7.84 -7.17
N ASN A 22 37.13 6.65 -7.46
CA ASN A 22 36.42 5.41 -7.13
C ASN A 22 36.26 5.24 -5.62
N ARG A 23 37.24 5.65 -4.82
CA ARG A 23 37.13 5.68 -3.35
C ARG A 23 36.05 6.65 -2.88
N GLU A 24 35.93 7.83 -3.47
CA GLU A 24 34.88 8.79 -3.18
C GLU A 24 33.50 8.17 -3.48
N ILE A 25 33.33 7.55 -4.64
CA ILE A 25 32.08 6.88 -5.05
C ILE A 25 31.76 5.69 -4.12
N ARG A 26 32.77 4.88 -3.72
CA ARG A 26 32.54 3.78 -2.75
C ARG A 26 31.97 4.28 -1.42
N ASN A 27 32.40 5.44 -0.96
CA ASN A 27 32.05 5.98 0.36
C ASN A 27 30.81 6.90 0.36
N ASP A 28 30.25 7.24 -0.80
CA ASP A 28 29.09 8.10 -0.94
C ASP A 28 27.98 7.36 -1.71
N HIS A 29 26.87 7.08 -1.02
CA HIS A 29 25.77 6.31 -1.59
C HIS A 29 25.09 7.03 -2.76
N LEU A 30 24.96 8.33 -2.67
CA LEU A 30 24.36 9.13 -3.74
C LEU A 30 25.25 9.12 -4.99
N GLN A 31 26.55 9.32 -4.84
CA GLN A 31 27.49 9.24 -5.96
C GLN A 31 27.57 7.83 -6.55
N PHE A 32 27.50 6.78 -5.71
CA PHE A 32 27.41 5.40 -6.19
C PHE A 32 26.16 5.16 -7.03
N MET A 33 24.99 5.62 -6.57
CA MET A 33 23.74 5.54 -7.32
C MET A 33 23.83 6.29 -8.65
N GLN A 34 24.33 7.53 -8.65
CA GLN A 34 24.49 8.35 -9.86
C GLN A 34 25.45 7.70 -10.87
N HIS A 35 26.60 7.19 -10.41
CA HIS A 35 27.58 6.51 -11.26
C HIS A 35 27.02 5.22 -11.87
N CYS A 36 26.36 4.39 -11.04
CA CYS A 36 25.81 3.09 -11.42
C CYS A 36 24.37 3.17 -11.97
N TRP A 37 23.83 4.36 -12.24
CA TRP A 37 22.47 4.49 -12.73
C TRP A 37 22.25 3.79 -14.06
N VAL A 38 21.27 2.87 -14.10
CA VAL A 38 21.08 1.93 -15.23
C VAL A 38 19.85 2.19 -16.10
N LYS A 39 19.11 3.29 -15.88
CA LYS A 39 17.99 3.64 -16.75
C LYS A 39 18.48 4.45 -17.97
N PRO A 40 18.56 3.86 -19.17
CA PRO A 40 19.02 4.58 -20.35
C PRO A 40 18.06 5.74 -20.69
N GLY A 41 18.61 6.91 -20.94
CA GLY A 41 17.84 8.09 -21.36
C GLY A 41 17.07 8.81 -20.24
N GLU A 42 17.02 8.26 -19.04
CA GLU A 42 16.41 8.90 -17.87
C GLU A 42 17.49 9.25 -16.84
N PRO A 43 17.80 10.53 -16.61
CA PRO A 43 18.74 10.90 -15.54
C PRO A 43 18.12 10.54 -14.18
N MET A 44 19.00 10.23 -13.22
CA MET A 44 18.55 10.07 -11.83
C MET A 44 17.99 11.42 -11.32
N ILE A 45 16.75 11.43 -10.92
CA ILE A 45 16.14 12.60 -10.27
C ILE A 45 16.33 12.45 -8.77
N GLU A 46 17.01 13.40 -8.16
CA GLU A 46 17.24 13.43 -6.72
C GLU A 46 16.39 14.48 -6.03
N GLY A 47 15.70 14.07 -4.97
CA GLY A 47 14.98 14.98 -4.09
C GLY A 47 15.72 15.24 -2.79
N LEU A 48 15.19 16.09 -1.93
CA LEU A 48 15.74 16.36 -0.61
C LEU A 48 15.88 15.08 0.23
N HIS A 49 14.83 14.26 0.26
CA HIS A 49 14.81 12.98 0.98
C HIS A 49 15.89 12.01 0.47
N THR A 50 16.16 11.99 -0.83
CA THR A 50 17.21 11.14 -1.42
C THR A 50 18.56 11.48 -0.80
N ARG A 51 18.91 12.77 -0.74
CA ARG A 51 20.19 13.25 -0.16
C ARG A 51 20.30 12.91 1.33
N VAL A 52 19.24 13.15 2.09
CA VAL A 52 19.22 12.90 3.54
C VAL A 52 19.36 11.40 3.83
N ILE A 53 18.60 10.56 3.12
CA ILE A 53 18.68 9.09 3.28
C ILE A 53 20.08 8.61 2.90
N CYS A 54 20.63 8.98 1.74
CA CYS A 54 21.95 8.55 1.31
C CYS A 54 23.03 8.92 2.32
N LYS A 55 23.03 10.17 2.83
CA LYS A 55 23.97 10.60 3.85
C LYS A 55 23.87 9.78 5.13
N ARG A 56 22.65 9.43 5.56
CA ARG A 56 22.45 8.61 6.77
C ARG A 56 22.89 7.17 6.56
N LEU A 57 22.72 6.63 5.35
CA LEU A 57 23.22 5.31 4.98
C LEU A 57 24.75 5.26 4.99
N ASP A 58 25.43 6.33 4.53
CA ASP A 58 26.88 6.43 4.62
C ASP A 58 27.35 6.42 6.06
N GLN A 59 26.66 7.15 6.95
CA GLN A 59 26.96 7.10 8.38
C GLN A 59 26.71 5.71 8.98
N ALA A 60 25.67 4.98 8.55
CA ALA A 60 25.40 3.62 9.00
C ALA A 60 26.52 2.64 8.59
N ILE A 61 27.06 2.82 7.38
CA ILE A 61 28.22 2.04 6.91
C ILE A 61 29.46 2.35 7.75
N GLU A 62 29.72 3.61 8.09
CA GLU A 62 30.83 3.97 8.98
C GLU A 62 30.63 3.45 10.41
N ASP A 63 29.42 3.55 10.96
CA ASP A 63 29.05 2.94 12.25
C ASP A 63 29.34 1.43 12.24
N PHE A 64 28.96 0.74 11.17
CA PHE A 64 29.22 -0.69 10.99
C PHE A 64 30.72 -1.01 10.96
N ARG A 65 31.53 -0.21 10.25
CA ARG A 65 33.01 -0.39 10.19
C ARG A 65 33.67 -0.36 11.58
N ILE A 66 33.14 0.43 12.50
CA ILE A 66 33.66 0.54 13.86
C ILE A 66 32.97 -0.39 14.86
N GLY A 67 32.21 -1.38 14.35
CA GLY A 67 31.54 -2.39 15.20
C GLY A 67 30.28 -1.92 15.89
N LYS A 68 29.61 -0.85 15.40
CA LYS A 68 28.38 -0.31 15.97
C LYS A 68 27.17 -0.66 15.10
N SER A 69 26.15 -1.23 15.70
CA SER A 69 24.87 -1.49 15.04
C SER A 69 24.06 -0.22 14.83
N THR A 70 23.33 -0.16 13.72
CA THR A 70 22.42 0.94 13.37
C THR A 70 21.02 0.41 13.09
N PHE A 71 20.01 1.05 13.65
CA PHE A 71 18.59 0.73 13.43
C PHE A 71 17.89 1.95 12.84
N LEU A 72 17.31 1.82 11.65
CA LEU A 72 16.63 2.92 10.95
C LEU A 72 15.18 2.58 10.68
N GLU A 73 14.32 3.53 10.98
CA GLU A 73 12.91 3.57 10.59
C GLU A 73 12.73 4.68 9.56
N ILE A 74 12.39 4.32 8.31
CA ILE A 74 12.35 5.26 7.20
C ILE A 74 10.95 5.30 6.59
N LYS A 75 10.23 6.39 6.81
CA LYS A 75 8.88 6.63 6.32
C LYS A 75 8.92 7.58 5.13
N VAL A 76 8.49 7.12 3.96
CA VAL A 76 8.48 7.90 2.72
C VAL A 76 7.19 7.62 1.94
N PRO A 77 6.55 8.62 1.34
CA PRO A 77 5.36 8.42 0.53
C PRO A 77 5.61 7.47 -0.64
N PHE A 78 4.53 6.90 -1.19
CA PHE A 78 4.63 6.08 -2.38
C PHE A 78 5.23 6.86 -3.57
N ARG A 79 5.90 6.15 -4.50
CA ARG A 79 6.58 6.68 -5.71
C ARG A 79 7.71 7.71 -5.48
N HIS A 80 8.17 7.90 -4.25
CA HIS A 80 9.29 8.80 -3.94
C HIS A 80 10.66 8.11 -3.95
N GLY A 81 10.79 6.94 -4.57
CA GLY A 81 12.10 6.30 -4.85
C GLY A 81 12.73 5.54 -3.68
N LYS A 82 12.03 5.33 -2.56
CA LYS A 82 12.54 4.66 -1.35
C LYS A 82 13.22 3.32 -1.65
N SER A 83 12.56 2.45 -2.42
CA SER A 83 13.09 1.13 -2.75
C SER A 83 14.26 1.19 -3.75
N ASP A 84 14.32 2.21 -4.63
CA ASP A 84 15.48 2.43 -5.48
C ASP A 84 16.69 2.78 -4.61
N ILE A 85 16.56 3.73 -3.68
CA ILE A 85 17.66 4.20 -2.84
C ILE A 85 18.20 3.05 -1.97
N ILE A 86 17.34 2.25 -1.35
CA ILE A 86 17.73 1.28 -0.32
C ILE A 86 17.76 -0.13 -0.89
N SER A 87 16.62 -0.69 -1.28
CA SER A 87 16.52 -2.13 -1.56
C SER A 87 17.22 -2.57 -2.85
N ARG A 88 17.42 -1.64 -3.81
CA ARG A 88 18.12 -1.94 -5.08
C ARG A 88 19.59 -1.63 -5.06
N TYR A 89 19.99 -0.45 -4.55
CA TYR A 89 21.37 0.01 -4.66
C TYR A 89 22.24 -0.25 -3.41
N LEU A 90 21.62 -0.32 -2.20
CA LEU A 90 22.40 -0.52 -0.98
C LEU A 90 23.00 -1.93 -0.85
N PRO A 91 22.27 -3.05 -1.09
CA PRO A 91 22.86 -4.39 -0.95
C PRO A 91 24.10 -4.63 -1.83
N PRO A 92 24.09 -4.32 -3.14
CA PRO A 92 25.30 -4.49 -3.95
C PRO A 92 26.46 -3.58 -3.51
N ARG A 93 26.18 -2.34 -3.08
CA ARG A 93 27.23 -1.47 -2.52
C ARG A 93 27.77 -2.03 -1.21
N PHE A 94 26.92 -2.50 -0.31
CA PHE A 94 27.31 -3.07 0.97
C PHE A 94 28.21 -4.29 0.79
N LEU A 95 27.83 -5.24 -0.07
CA LEU A 95 28.66 -6.40 -0.37
C LEU A 95 29.95 -6.03 -1.13
N GLY A 96 29.95 -5.01 -1.97
CA GLY A 96 31.16 -4.50 -2.59
C GLY A 96 32.16 -3.95 -1.56
N LEU A 97 31.67 -3.37 -0.45
CA LEU A 97 32.50 -2.87 0.65
C LEU A 97 32.90 -3.98 1.65
N PHE A 98 31.99 -4.97 1.85
CA PHE A 98 32.13 -6.04 2.84
C PHE A 98 31.73 -7.38 2.20
N PRO A 99 32.57 -7.94 1.33
CA PRO A 99 32.16 -9.09 0.51
C PRO A 99 31.96 -10.39 1.29
N ASP A 100 32.45 -10.46 2.54
CA ASP A 100 32.25 -11.59 3.46
C ASP A 100 31.07 -11.41 4.40
N CYS A 101 30.32 -10.31 4.28
CA CYS A 101 29.11 -10.06 5.04
C CYS A 101 27.87 -10.55 4.30
N GLU A 102 26.80 -10.83 5.06
CA GLU A 102 25.51 -11.26 4.54
C GLU A 102 24.50 -10.10 4.55
N ALA A 103 23.70 -10.00 3.50
CA ALA A 103 22.61 -9.06 3.40
C ALA A 103 21.27 -9.79 3.15
N MET A 104 20.21 -9.33 3.79
CA MET A 104 18.86 -9.88 3.65
C MET A 104 17.88 -8.77 3.24
N ALA A 105 17.17 -8.98 2.13
CA ALA A 105 16.11 -8.13 1.65
C ALA A 105 14.75 -8.82 1.79
N VAL A 106 13.84 -8.22 2.56
CA VAL A 106 12.53 -8.78 2.86
C VAL A 106 11.45 -7.78 2.48
N SER A 107 10.31 -8.25 1.98
CA SER A 107 9.11 -7.44 1.70
C SER A 107 7.86 -8.23 2.10
N TYR A 108 6.66 -7.63 2.00
CA TYR A 108 5.40 -8.35 2.21
C TYR A 108 5.28 -9.59 1.31
N SER A 109 5.90 -9.61 0.14
CA SER A 109 5.93 -10.78 -0.76
C SER A 109 7.34 -11.10 -1.23
N ALA A 110 7.64 -12.39 -1.39
CA ALA A 110 8.90 -12.87 -1.94
C ALA A 110 9.14 -12.35 -3.37
N SER A 111 8.10 -12.23 -4.19
CA SER A 111 8.21 -11.74 -5.57
C SER A 111 8.75 -10.31 -5.65
N LEU A 112 8.38 -9.45 -4.69
CA LEU A 112 8.84 -8.07 -4.63
C LEU A 112 10.32 -7.99 -4.20
N SER A 113 10.70 -8.68 -3.12
CA SER A 113 12.08 -8.70 -2.64
C SER A 113 13.04 -9.34 -3.65
N VAL A 114 12.63 -10.44 -4.31
CA VAL A 114 13.39 -11.07 -5.39
C VAL A 114 13.57 -10.13 -6.59
N LYS A 115 12.59 -9.27 -6.90
CA LYS A 115 12.72 -8.25 -7.95
C LYS A 115 13.83 -7.24 -7.61
N PHE A 116 13.93 -6.81 -6.36
CA PHE A 116 14.97 -5.89 -5.90
C PHE A 116 16.34 -6.58 -5.88
N SER A 117 16.43 -7.78 -5.34
CA SER A 117 17.64 -8.58 -5.31
C SER A 117 18.19 -8.87 -6.72
N ARG A 118 17.31 -9.24 -7.66
CA ARG A 118 17.67 -9.42 -9.09
C ARG A 118 18.28 -8.16 -9.68
N PHE A 119 17.72 -7.00 -9.36
CA PHE A 119 18.28 -5.73 -9.81
C PHE A 119 19.71 -5.55 -9.26
N GLY A 120 19.92 -5.70 -7.95
CA GLY A 120 21.24 -5.59 -7.31
C GLY A 120 22.25 -6.56 -7.90
N ARG A 121 21.88 -7.83 -8.04
CA ARG A 121 22.72 -8.85 -8.72
C ARG A 121 23.10 -8.45 -10.15
N ASN A 122 22.16 -7.94 -10.94
CA ASN A 122 22.44 -7.54 -12.30
C ASN A 122 23.32 -6.27 -12.37
N LEU A 123 23.21 -5.40 -11.38
CA LEU A 123 24.05 -4.21 -11.25
C LEU A 123 25.51 -4.61 -11.10
N THR A 124 25.83 -5.67 -10.32
CA THR A 124 27.22 -6.14 -10.12
C THR A 124 27.87 -6.63 -11.41
N LYS A 125 27.09 -6.97 -12.44
CA LYS A 125 27.61 -7.39 -13.77
C LYS A 125 28.02 -6.24 -14.68
N THR A 126 27.64 -4.99 -14.33
CA THR A 126 27.90 -3.82 -15.17
C THR A 126 29.35 -3.37 -15.08
N GLU A 127 29.89 -2.81 -16.17
CA GLU A 127 31.24 -2.22 -16.20
C GLU A 127 31.36 -1.12 -15.14
N LYS A 128 30.34 -0.29 -14.96
CA LYS A 128 30.32 0.78 -13.96
C LYS A 128 30.52 0.28 -12.54
N TYR A 129 29.87 -0.84 -12.18
CA TYR A 129 30.04 -1.44 -10.87
C TYR A 129 31.46 -2.04 -10.71
N ARG A 130 31.95 -2.77 -11.71
CA ARG A 130 33.28 -3.37 -11.70
C ARG A 130 34.41 -2.33 -11.70
N GLU A 131 34.19 -1.15 -12.29
CA GLU A 131 35.10 -0.01 -12.17
C GLU A 131 35.28 0.42 -10.70
N ILE A 132 34.18 0.39 -9.91
CA ILE A 132 34.19 0.80 -8.51
C ILE A 132 34.70 -0.32 -7.59
N PHE A 133 34.28 -1.56 -7.83
CA PHE A 133 34.66 -2.75 -7.05
C PHE A 133 35.30 -3.81 -7.92
N PRO A 134 36.58 -3.57 -8.35
CA PRO A 134 37.26 -4.49 -9.25
C PRO A 134 37.71 -5.81 -8.57
N GLU A 135 37.71 -5.84 -7.22
CA GLU A 135 38.12 -6.99 -6.43
C GLU A 135 37.07 -8.09 -6.30
N VAL A 136 35.78 -7.80 -6.64
CA VAL A 136 34.69 -8.76 -6.49
C VAL A 136 34.09 -9.14 -7.84
N GLU A 137 33.80 -10.43 -7.99
CA GLU A 137 33.13 -10.98 -9.16
C GLU A 137 31.93 -11.85 -8.71
N LEU A 138 30.84 -11.78 -9.46
CA LEU A 138 29.63 -12.58 -9.14
C LEU A 138 29.97 -14.08 -9.28
N SER A 139 29.63 -14.86 -8.25
CA SER A 139 29.77 -16.31 -8.26
C SER A 139 28.91 -16.95 -9.34
N GLN A 140 29.50 -17.90 -10.08
CA GLN A 140 28.74 -18.69 -11.06
C GLN A 140 27.91 -19.78 -10.38
N ALA A 141 28.37 -20.28 -9.23
CA ALA A 141 27.68 -21.32 -8.47
C ALA A 141 26.45 -20.77 -7.70
N THR A 142 26.52 -19.54 -7.22
CA THR A 142 25.49 -18.91 -6.39
C THR A 142 25.07 -17.58 -7.02
N SER A 143 24.20 -17.65 -8.02
CA SER A 143 23.76 -16.47 -8.80
C SER A 143 22.27 -16.44 -9.12
N ALA A 144 21.44 -17.07 -8.28
CA ALA A 144 19.98 -17.01 -8.40
C ALA A 144 19.45 -15.59 -8.07
N ALA A 145 18.24 -15.27 -8.45
CA ALA A 145 17.69 -13.92 -8.23
C ALA A 145 17.35 -13.66 -6.76
N ASP A 146 17.04 -14.69 -6.03
CA ASP A 146 16.71 -14.71 -4.61
C ASP A 146 17.91 -14.97 -3.69
N HIS A 147 19.00 -15.52 -4.25
CA HIS A 147 20.22 -15.79 -3.49
C HIS A 147 21.46 -15.72 -4.40
N TRP A 148 22.38 -14.79 -4.10
CA TRP A 148 23.62 -14.61 -4.86
C TRP A 148 24.78 -14.16 -3.97
N SER A 149 26.00 -14.47 -4.40
CA SER A 149 27.24 -14.17 -3.69
C SER A 149 28.34 -13.73 -4.64
N PHE A 150 29.45 -13.26 -4.11
CA PHE A 150 30.69 -13.09 -4.88
C PHE A 150 31.55 -14.36 -4.83
N ALA A 151 32.33 -14.58 -5.88
CA ALA A 151 33.29 -15.66 -5.94
C ALA A 151 34.40 -15.43 -4.89
N ASP A 152 34.88 -16.52 -4.30
CA ASP A 152 35.96 -16.50 -3.29
C ASP A 152 35.63 -15.75 -1.99
N HIS A 153 34.32 -15.44 -1.77
CA HIS A 153 33.77 -14.78 -0.58
C HIS A 153 32.64 -15.58 0.04
N VAL A 154 32.49 -15.47 1.35
CA VAL A 154 31.43 -16.18 2.11
C VAL A 154 30.14 -15.40 2.24
N GLY A 155 30.17 -14.10 1.99
CA GLY A 155 29.00 -13.24 2.09
C GLY A 155 28.01 -13.44 0.93
N SER A 156 26.76 -13.14 1.18
CA SER A 156 25.69 -13.32 0.20
C SER A 156 24.56 -12.30 0.36
N VAL A 157 23.72 -12.18 -0.66
CA VAL A 157 22.44 -11.50 -0.60
C VAL A 157 21.33 -12.54 -0.70
N SER A 158 20.40 -12.53 0.24
CA SER A 158 19.17 -13.33 0.23
C SER A 158 17.92 -12.45 0.14
N ALA A 159 16.88 -12.92 -0.54
CA ALA A 159 15.62 -12.22 -0.70
C ALA A 159 14.42 -13.13 -0.42
N SER A 160 13.49 -12.68 0.43
CA SER A 160 12.34 -13.49 0.87
C SER A 160 11.11 -12.61 1.16
N GLY A 161 9.96 -13.23 1.34
CA GLY A 161 8.77 -12.60 1.91
C GLY A 161 8.80 -12.64 3.43
N LEU A 162 8.24 -11.65 4.10
CA LEU A 162 8.23 -11.52 5.56
C LEU A 162 7.62 -12.76 6.25
N THR A 163 6.54 -13.29 5.67
CA THR A 163 5.81 -14.46 6.21
C THR A 163 6.14 -15.77 5.51
N SER A 164 7.19 -15.83 4.68
CA SER A 164 7.55 -17.01 3.87
C SER A 164 8.52 -17.97 4.57
N GLY A 165 8.82 -17.76 5.85
CA GLY A 165 9.81 -18.53 6.60
C GLY A 165 11.25 -18.11 6.25
N LEU A 166 11.79 -17.22 7.04
CA LEU A 166 13.19 -16.76 6.93
C LEU A 166 14.08 -17.82 7.62
N THR A 167 14.60 -18.78 6.88
CA THR A 167 15.40 -19.88 7.47
C THR A 167 16.86 -19.83 7.05
N GLY A 168 17.76 -20.11 7.98
CA GLY A 168 19.11 -20.65 7.73
C GLY A 168 20.26 -19.64 7.67
N THR A 169 20.09 -18.35 7.41
CA THR A 169 21.21 -17.40 7.30
C THR A 169 21.05 -16.22 8.26
N GLY A 170 22.14 -15.80 8.90
CA GLY A 170 22.22 -14.51 9.59
C GLY A 170 22.37 -13.36 8.58
N ALA A 171 22.32 -12.11 9.03
CA ALA A 171 22.57 -10.97 8.17
C ALA A 171 23.21 -9.80 8.94
N HIS A 172 24.15 -9.13 8.28
CA HIS A 172 24.79 -7.90 8.73
C HIS A 172 24.08 -6.66 8.19
N LEU A 173 23.37 -6.80 7.05
CA LEU A 173 22.47 -5.79 6.51
C LEU A 173 21.08 -6.43 6.37
N LEU A 174 20.11 -5.96 7.17
CA LEU A 174 18.73 -6.38 7.11
C LEU A 174 17.86 -5.24 6.60
N ILE A 175 17.11 -5.50 5.54
CA ILE A 175 16.21 -4.54 4.92
C ILE A 175 14.80 -5.13 4.89
N LEU A 176 13.84 -4.46 5.52
CA LEU A 176 12.41 -4.75 5.39
C LEU A 176 11.76 -3.60 4.59
N ASP A 177 11.45 -3.87 3.32
CA ASP A 177 10.87 -2.88 2.40
C ASP A 177 9.41 -3.23 2.10
N ASP A 178 8.50 -2.31 2.42
CA ASP A 178 7.06 -2.47 2.26
C ASP A 178 6.54 -3.80 2.86
N TYR A 179 6.25 -3.78 4.15
CA TYR A 179 5.79 -4.95 4.93
C TYR A 179 4.29 -5.25 4.77
N CYS A 180 3.55 -4.44 4.02
CA CYS A 180 2.11 -4.53 3.83
C CYS A 180 1.77 -4.38 2.35
N ALA A 181 0.91 -5.25 1.82
CA ALA A 181 0.52 -5.22 0.41
C ALA A 181 -0.46 -4.10 0.08
N GLY A 182 -1.21 -3.61 1.06
CA GLY A 182 -2.19 -2.57 0.86
C GLY A 182 -3.18 -2.39 2.00
N ARG A 183 -4.26 -1.67 1.74
CA ARG A 183 -5.25 -1.25 2.73
C ARG A 183 -5.90 -2.44 3.45
N GLU A 184 -6.20 -3.51 2.73
CA GLU A 184 -6.82 -4.71 3.29
C GLU A 184 -6.00 -5.34 4.41
N GLU A 185 -4.72 -5.57 4.16
CA GLU A 185 -3.82 -6.10 5.19
C GLU A 185 -3.61 -5.11 6.33
N ALA A 186 -3.49 -3.81 6.00
CA ALA A 186 -3.25 -2.76 6.97
C ALA A 186 -4.41 -2.59 7.97
N ASP A 187 -5.65 -2.67 7.50
CA ASP A 187 -6.83 -2.51 8.34
C ASP A 187 -7.18 -3.79 9.12
N SER A 188 -6.68 -4.97 8.70
CA SER A 188 -6.87 -6.23 9.41
C SER A 188 -5.93 -6.36 10.62
N GLN A 189 -6.51 -6.43 11.83
CA GLN A 189 -5.74 -6.65 13.06
C GLN A 189 -4.93 -7.95 13.00
N VAL A 190 -5.54 -9.04 12.52
CA VAL A 190 -4.88 -10.35 12.41
C VAL A 190 -3.65 -10.29 11.49
N MET A 191 -3.75 -9.56 10.37
CA MET A 191 -2.63 -9.40 9.45
C MET A 191 -1.52 -8.53 10.05
N ARG A 192 -1.86 -7.47 10.81
CA ARG A 192 -0.88 -6.67 11.53
C ARG A 192 -0.16 -7.45 12.61
N GLU A 193 -0.88 -8.28 13.38
CA GLU A 193 -0.30 -9.17 14.38
C GLU A 193 0.66 -10.17 13.73
N LYS A 194 0.23 -10.83 12.65
CA LYS A 194 1.07 -11.77 11.90
C LYS A 194 2.34 -11.11 11.34
N ALA A 195 2.23 -9.88 10.81
CA ALA A 195 3.38 -9.13 10.32
C ALA A 195 4.35 -8.75 11.46
N TRP A 196 3.83 -8.38 12.62
CA TRP A 196 4.62 -8.08 13.81
C TRP A 196 5.35 -9.32 14.36
N ASP A 197 4.65 -10.44 14.45
CA ASP A 197 5.24 -11.71 14.87
C ASP A 197 6.38 -12.15 13.94
N ALA A 198 6.16 -12.06 12.63
CA ALA A 198 7.21 -12.35 11.65
C ALA A 198 8.38 -11.37 11.72
N PHE A 199 8.12 -10.08 11.99
CA PHE A 199 9.17 -9.07 12.20
C PHE A 199 10.03 -9.39 13.42
N THR A 200 9.41 -9.73 14.55
CA THR A 200 10.10 -9.97 15.81
C THR A 200 10.77 -11.34 15.89
N ASN A 201 10.04 -12.39 15.50
CA ASN A 201 10.47 -13.78 15.69
C ASN A 201 11.29 -14.34 14.51
N ASP A 202 11.04 -13.85 13.28
CA ASP A 202 11.75 -14.36 12.10
C ASP A 202 12.81 -13.38 11.59
N PHE A 203 12.45 -12.13 11.34
CA PHE A 203 13.34 -11.14 10.74
C PHE A 203 14.43 -10.67 11.72
N GLN A 204 14.06 -10.21 12.93
CA GLN A 204 15.03 -9.69 13.91
C GLN A 204 15.98 -10.78 14.43
N THR A 205 15.56 -12.03 14.48
CA THR A 205 16.40 -13.15 14.93
C THR A 205 17.53 -13.49 13.94
N ARG A 206 17.48 -12.97 12.71
CA ARG A 206 18.55 -13.12 11.70
C ARG A 206 19.69 -12.13 11.87
N ARG A 207 19.55 -11.18 12.76
CA ARG A 207 20.53 -10.11 12.95
C ARG A 207 21.86 -10.64 13.50
N ALA A 208 22.95 -10.32 12.81
CA ALA A 208 24.31 -10.53 13.32
C ALA A 208 24.57 -9.64 14.56
N PRO A 209 25.59 -9.94 15.40
CA PRO A 209 25.91 -9.12 16.58
C PRO A 209 26.15 -7.65 16.26
N VAL A 210 26.75 -7.34 15.10
CA VAL A 210 26.86 -5.99 14.54
C VAL A 210 26.10 -5.98 13.23
N ALA A 211 25.11 -5.10 13.09
CA ALA A 211 24.27 -5.07 11.91
C ALA A 211 23.68 -3.67 11.63
N ILE A 212 23.33 -3.45 10.37
CA ILE A 212 22.49 -2.36 9.92
C ILE A 212 21.09 -2.93 9.68
N VAL A 213 20.10 -2.45 10.42
CA VAL A 213 18.70 -2.87 10.31
C VAL A 213 17.87 -1.69 9.81
N ILE A 214 17.21 -1.86 8.68
CA ILE A 214 16.41 -0.83 8.03
C ILE A 214 14.99 -1.33 7.82
N VAL A 215 14.03 -0.64 8.42
CA VAL A 215 12.60 -0.80 8.12
C VAL A 215 12.16 0.41 7.31
N LEU A 216 11.73 0.19 6.08
CA LEU A 216 11.29 1.27 5.20
C LEU A 216 9.94 0.93 4.55
N ALA A 217 9.03 1.86 4.59
CA ALA A 217 7.72 1.72 3.95
C ALA A 217 7.02 3.07 3.79
N THR A 218 5.92 3.04 3.06
CA THR A 218 4.85 4.02 3.23
C THR A 218 3.95 3.51 4.35
N PRO A 219 3.76 4.23 5.46
CA PRO A 219 2.93 3.76 6.57
C PRO A 219 1.46 3.72 6.18
N TRP A 220 0.73 2.70 6.66
CA TRP A 220 -0.67 2.47 6.32
C TRP A 220 -1.62 2.65 7.50
N HIS A 221 -1.18 2.29 8.70
CA HIS A 221 -2.01 2.24 9.90
C HIS A 221 -1.18 2.62 11.15
N GLU A 222 -1.79 3.24 12.15
CA GLU A 222 -1.10 3.66 13.38
C GLU A 222 -0.56 2.48 14.21
N ASP A 223 -1.16 1.28 14.06
CA ASP A 223 -0.73 0.04 14.72
C ASP A 223 -0.02 -0.91 13.71
N ASP A 224 0.68 -0.37 12.71
CA ASP A 224 1.54 -1.15 11.83
C ASP A 224 2.92 -1.40 12.47
N ILE A 225 3.87 -1.99 11.72
CA ILE A 225 5.22 -2.28 12.23
C ILE A 225 5.89 -1.02 12.79
N PHE A 226 5.75 0.14 12.14
CA PHE A 226 6.31 1.39 12.63
C PHE A 226 5.70 1.82 13.95
N GLY A 227 4.37 1.83 14.05
CA GLY A 227 3.67 2.19 15.28
C GLY A 227 4.04 1.26 16.43
N ARG A 228 4.19 -0.04 16.16
CA ARG A 228 4.60 -1.03 17.17
C ARG A 228 6.06 -0.90 17.57
N ILE A 229 6.98 -0.57 16.64
CA ILE A 229 8.37 -0.22 16.98
C ILE A 229 8.39 1.00 17.91
N GLU A 230 7.69 2.07 17.55
CA GLU A 230 7.64 3.30 18.37
C GLU A 230 7.04 3.04 19.76
N LYS A 231 6.03 2.19 19.86
CA LYS A 231 5.43 1.77 21.11
C LYS A 231 6.43 0.95 21.95
N SER A 232 7.06 -0.07 21.34
CA SER A 232 8.04 -0.91 22.05
C SER A 232 9.24 -0.11 22.55
N MET A 233 9.74 0.87 21.78
CA MET A 233 10.82 1.77 22.23
C MET A 233 10.45 2.63 23.45
N LYS A 234 9.14 2.91 23.67
CA LYS A 234 8.64 3.66 24.82
C LYS A 234 8.43 2.77 26.04
N GLU A 235 7.96 1.54 25.81
CA GLU A 235 7.57 0.61 26.87
C GLU A 235 8.75 -0.22 27.39
N ASP A 236 9.73 -0.52 26.52
CA ASP A 236 10.90 -1.34 26.85
C ASP A 236 12.22 -0.57 26.61
N PRO A 237 12.95 -0.19 27.68
CA PRO A 237 14.26 0.47 27.55
C PRO A 237 15.31 -0.36 26.82
N GLU A 238 15.23 -1.69 26.86
CA GLU A 238 16.16 -2.62 26.22
C GLU A 238 15.82 -2.87 24.74
N PHE A 239 14.63 -2.45 24.28
CA PHE A 239 14.28 -2.57 22.89
C PHE A 239 15.22 -1.75 22.01
N PRO A 240 15.68 -2.27 20.85
CA PRO A 240 16.58 -1.56 19.94
C PRO A 240 16.06 -0.16 19.60
N LYS A 241 16.93 0.85 19.71
CA LYS A 241 16.54 2.24 19.42
C LYS A 241 16.63 2.53 17.95
N PHE A 242 15.48 2.54 17.29
CA PHE A 242 15.35 2.93 15.88
C PHE A 242 15.40 4.46 15.75
N GLU A 243 16.32 4.93 14.91
CA GLU A 243 16.34 6.32 14.50
C GLU A 243 15.30 6.55 13.41
N LYS A 244 14.45 7.54 13.59
CA LYS A 244 13.33 7.85 12.71
C LYS A 244 13.74 8.86 11.65
N LEU A 245 13.55 8.49 10.38
CA LEU A 245 13.59 9.38 9.23
C LEU A 245 12.20 9.42 8.59
N GLU A 246 11.52 10.54 8.73
CA GLU A 246 10.16 10.71 8.25
C GLU A 246 10.08 11.86 7.24
N PHE A 247 9.52 11.58 6.07
CA PHE A 247 9.46 12.51 4.94
C PHE A 247 8.02 12.67 4.46
N PRO A 248 7.22 13.57 5.06
CA PRO A 248 5.89 13.86 4.56
C PRO A 248 5.96 14.46 3.16
N ALA A 249 4.95 14.18 2.32
CA ALA A 249 4.85 14.70 0.96
C ALA A 249 4.85 16.24 0.90
N TRP A 250 4.39 16.89 1.97
CA TRP A 250 4.52 18.33 2.20
C TRP A 250 4.59 18.66 3.69
N ASP A 251 5.34 19.71 3.99
CA ASP A 251 5.43 20.32 5.30
C ASP A 251 5.79 21.80 5.11
N ASP A 252 4.87 22.68 5.46
CA ASP A 252 5.01 24.11 5.24
C ASP A 252 6.17 24.74 6.01
N LYS A 253 6.60 24.15 7.13
CA LYS A 253 7.67 24.68 7.97
C LYS A 253 9.03 24.07 7.61
N TYR A 254 9.11 22.74 7.61
CA TYR A 254 10.36 22.03 7.43
C TYR A 254 10.89 22.13 6.00
N LEU A 255 10.06 21.80 5.00
CA LEU A 255 10.50 21.76 3.61
C LEU A 255 10.79 23.15 3.04
N LEU A 256 10.00 24.16 3.41
CA LEU A 256 10.28 25.55 3.02
C LEU A 256 11.60 26.08 3.59
N ALA A 257 11.97 25.66 4.82
CA ALA A 257 13.24 26.07 5.44
C ALA A 257 14.45 25.39 4.80
N GLN A 258 14.29 24.19 4.24
CA GLN A 258 15.38 23.37 3.68
C GLN A 258 15.63 23.62 2.19
N ARG A 259 14.76 24.36 1.48
CA ARG A 259 14.83 24.50 0.03
C ARG A 259 14.98 25.94 -0.45
N PRO A 260 15.93 26.18 -1.37
CA PRO A 260 16.05 27.48 -2.06
C PRO A 260 14.80 27.81 -2.89
N THR A 261 14.12 26.79 -3.43
CA THR A 261 12.94 26.91 -4.29
C THR A 261 11.65 27.25 -3.55
N LYS A 262 11.67 27.31 -2.21
CA LYS A 262 10.50 27.55 -1.35
C LYS A 262 9.31 26.62 -1.67
N SER A 263 9.55 25.41 -2.18
CA SER A 263 8.50 24.43 -2.38
C SER A 263 8.13 23.76 -1.06
N LYS A 264 6.83 23.69 -0.77
CA LYS A 264 6.29 22.94 0.36
C LYS A 264 6.26 21.43 0.11
N TYR A 265 6.45 20.98 -1.13
CA TYR A 265 6.38 19.56 -1.51
C TYR A 265 7.75 18.89 -1.41
N LEU A 266 7.73 17.59 -1.06
CA LEU A 266 8.92 16.80 -0.84
C LEU A 266 9.75 16.57 -2.12
N PHE A 267 9.09 16.32 -3.24
CA PHE A 267 9.76 15.94 -4.49
C PHE A 267 9.23 16.75 -5.70
N PRO A 268 9.36 18.10 -5.67
CA PRO A 268 8.89 18.95 -6.76
C PRO A 268 9.69 18.79 -8.05
N GLU A 269 10.89 18.17 -7.98
CA GLU A 269 11.70 17.84 -9.15
C GLU A 269 11.04 16.75 -10.01
N ARG A 270 10.09 15.99 -9.45
CA ARG A 270 9.40 14.90 -10.13
C ARG A 270 7.89 15.09 -10.23
N PHE A 271 7.26 15.66 -9.21
CA PHE A 271 5.81 15.77 -9.09
C PHE A 271 5.38 17.22 -8.96
N SER A 272 4.41 17.63 -9.78
CA SER A 272 3.85 18.99 -9.70
C SER A 272 2.91 19.11 -8.48
N PRO A 273 2.60 20.34 -8.03
CA PRO A 273 1.60 20.60 -7.00
C PRO A 273 0.25 19.94 -7.30
N GLU A 274 -0.21 20.02 -8.55
CA GLU A 274 -1.49 19.47 -9.00
C GLU A 274 -1.52 17.94 -8.86
N TRP A 275 -0.38 17.27 -9.05
CA TRP A 275 -0.27 15.84 -8.82
C TRP A 275 -0.53 15.50 -7.35
N TYR A 276 0.09 16.24 -6.41
CA TYR A 276 -0.12 16.01 -4.97
C TYR A 276 -1.57 16.28 -4.55
N GLU A 277 -2.17 17.36 -5.03
CA GLU A 277 -3.56 17.75 -4.75
C GLU A 277 -4.53 16.70 -5.30
N SER A 278 -4.31 16.21 -6.51
CA SER A 278 -5.10 15.14 -7.12
C SER A 278 -4.99 13.83 -6.33
N GLN A 279 -3.77 13.45 -5.88
CA GLN A 279 -3.61 12.25 -5.05
C GLN A 279 -4.34 12.41 -3.71
N ALA A 280 -4.21 13.54 -3.04
CA ALA A 280 -4.89 13.81 -1.77
C ALA A 280 -6.41 13.75 -1.91
N SER A 281 -6.96 14.33 -2.98
CA SER A 281 -8.40 14.28 -3.26
C SER A 281 -8.91 12.85 -3.47
N MET A 282 -8.14 11.99 -4.16
CA MET A 282 -8.51 10.60 -4.38
C MET A 282 -8.38 9.72 -3.14
N LEU A 283 -7.44 10.03 -2.24
CA LEU A 283 -7.17 9.24 -1.04
C LEU A 283 -8.09 9.60 0.13
N GLY A 284 -8.68 10.81 0.14
CA GLY A 284 -9.39 11.37 1.30
C GLY A 284 -8.46 11.69 2.47
N GLU A 285 -9.01 12.17 3.57
CA GLU A 285 -8.23 12.63 4.74
C GLU A 285 -7.38 11.50 5.34
N TYR A 286 -7.99 10.34 5.59
CA TYR A 286 -7.29 9.20 6.21
C TYR A 286 -6.15 8.67 5.34
N GLY A 287 -6.42 8.47 4.04
CA GLY A 287 -5.40 8.01 3.10
C GLY A 287 -4.29 9.02 2.89
N THR A 288 -4.62 10.30 2.86
CA THR A 288 -3.65 11.41 2.76
C THR A 288 -2.73 11.44 3.98
N ASN A 289 -3.29 11.37 5.19
CA ASN A 289 -2.49 11.36 6.43
C ASN A 289 -1.54 10.17 6.46
N SER A 290 -1.99 8.97 6.10
CA SER A 290 -1.13 7.78 6.13
C SER A 290 -0.15 7.75 4.96
N LEU A 291 -0.61 7.83 3.71
CA LEU A 291 0.19 7.48 2.53
C LEU A 291 1.02 8.64 1.95
N LEU A 292 0.58 9.90 2.19
CA LEU A 292 1.31 11.09 1.74
C LEU A 292 2.02 11.78 2.90
N LEU A 293 1.36 11.97 4.05
CA LEU A 293 1.97 12.66 5.19
C LEU A 293 2.76 11.74 6.12
N CYS A 294 2.81 10.43 5.84
CA CYS A 294 3.53 9.42 6.63
C CYS A 294 3.14 9.39 8.12
N ASN A 295 1.96 9.91 8.46
CA ASN A 295 1.45 10.03 9.81
C ASN A 295 0.04 9.41 9.90
N PRO A 296 -0.08 8.08 9.89
CA PRO A 296 -1.37 7.42 10.04
C PRO A 296 -1.98 7.79 11.39
N GLN A 297 -3.22 8.28 11.34
CA GLN A 297 -3.99 8.65 12.52
C GLN A 297 -5.11 7.62 12.73
N PRO A 298 -5.48 7.31 13.98
CA PRO A 298 -6.69 6.56 14.22
C PRO A 298 -7.86 7.21 13.49
N ARG A 299 -8.72 6.41 12.87
CA ARG A 299 -9.93 6.94 12.25
C ARG A 299 -10.75 7.65 13.32
N LYS A 300 -10.72 8.98 13.31
CA LYS A 300 -11.49 9.82 14.23
C LYS A 300 -12.91 9.97 13.70
N GLY A 301 -13.91 9.58 14.50
CA GLY A 301 -15.31 9.72 14.15
C GLY A 301 -15.85 8.59 13.29
N ASN A 302 -16.98 8.82 12.67
CA ASN A 302 -17.62 7.88 11.78
C ASN A 302 -16.86 7.79 10.46
N LEU A 303 -16.63 6.58 9.99
CA LEU A 303 -15.91 6.31 8.73
C LEU A 303 -16.56 7.05 7.55
N LEU A 304 -17.87 7.16 7.55
CA LEU A 304 -18.66 7.79 6.50
C LEU A 304 -19.31 9.08 7.02
N LYS A 305 -18.92 10.23 6.48
CA LYS A 305 -19.36 11.56 6.95
C LYS A 305 -20.76 11.89 6.43
N VAL A 306 -21.79 11.56 7.18
CA VAL A 306 -23.20 11.80 6.81
C VAL A 306 -23.57 13.28 6.69
N ASP A 307 -22.83 14.18 7.32
CA ASP A 307 -23.13 15.62 7.34
C ASP A 307 -22.96 16.31 5.97
N ARG A 308 -22.31 15.66 5.03
CA ARG A 308 -22.08 16.15 3.66
C ARG A 308 -23.00 15.54 2.61
N ILE A 309 -23.96 14.68 3.02
CA ILE A 309 -24.92 14.06 2.13
C ILE A 309 -25.85 15.11 1.53
N LYS A 310 -26.05 15.04 0.22
CA LYS A 310 -27.00 15.88 -0.52
C LYS A 310 -28.35 15.17 -0.64
N TYR A 311 -29.37 15.75 -0.05
CA TYR A 311 -30.73 15.21 -0.13
C TYR A 311 -31.50 15.89 -1.25
N HIS A 312 -32.20 15.10 -2.07
CA HIS A 312 -32.99 15.50 -3.21
C HIS A 312 -34.47 15.24 -2.97
N ASP A 313 -35.35 16.16 -3.38
CA ASP A 313 -36.79 16.04 -3.18
C ASP A 313 -37.44 15.24 -4.32
N SER A 314 -36.78 15.13 -5.48
CA SER A 314 -37.34 14.45 -6.64
C SER A 314 -36.32 13.49 -7.29
N ALA A 315 -36.76 12.29 -7.66
CA ALA A 315 -36.00 11.35 -8.46
C ALA A 315 -35.65 11.87 -9.87
N ALA A 316 -36.27 12.94 -10.35
CA ALA A 316 -35.95 13.59 -11.61
C ALA A 316 -34.60 14.33 -11.57
N GLU A 317 -34.09 14.63 -10.38
CA GLU A 317 -32.76 15.22 -10.17
C GLU A 317 -31.62 14.19 -10.29
N PHE A 318 -31.96 12.90 -10.36
CA PHE A 318 -31.00 11.82 -10.45
C PHE A 318 -30.58 11.59 -11.90
N PRO A 319 -29.33 11.10 -12.14
CA PRO A 319 -28.82 10.90 -13.48
C PRO A 319 -29.57 9.79 -14.22
N GLN A 320 -29.65 9.93 -15.54
CA GLN A 320 -30.14 8.90 -16.45
C GLN A 320 -29.10 7.78 -16.60
N THR A 321 -29.04 6.86 -15.63
CA THR A 321 -28.09 5.76 -15.59
C THR A 321 -28.76 4.46 -15.13
N ALA A 322 -28.05 3.34 -15.27
CA ALA A 322 -28.53 2.06 -14.76
C ALA A 322 -28.48 2.04 -13.23
N PHE A 323 -29.62 1.77 -12.61
CA PHE A 323 -29.73 1.53 -11.18
C PHE A 323 -29.67 0.04 -10.87
N TYR A 324 -29.18 -0.27 -9.67
CA TYR A 324 -29.02 -1.62 -9.15
C TYR A 324 -29.76 -1.74 -7.83
N ARG A 325 -30.58 -2.77 -7.68
CA ARG A 325 -31.15 -3.18 -6.39
C ARG A 325 -30.25 -4.26 -5.82
N LEU A 326 -29.51 -3.93 -4.78
CA LEU A 326 -28.62 -4.86 -4.10
C LEU A 326 -29.28 -5.38 -2.85
N TRP A 327 -29.27 -6.69 -2.67
CA TRP A 327 -29.85 -7.38 -1.54
C TRP A 327 -28.78 -7.99 -0.65
N ASP A 328 -28.95 -7.84 0.66
CA ASP A 328 -28.33 -8.63 1.71
C ASP A 328 -29.40 -9.44 2.40
N LEU A 329 -29.28 -10.76 2.38
CA LEU A 329 -30.30 -11.68 2.87
C LEU A 329 -29.91 -12.19 4.25
N ALA A 330 -30.70 -11.89 5.27
CA ALA A 330 -30.55 -12.49 6.60
C ALA A 330 -30.63 -14.03 6.55
N HIS A 331 -29.65 -14.68 7.16
CA HIS A 331 -29.55 -16.14 7.19
C HIS A 331 -30.20 -16.79 8.42
N THR A 332 -30.53 -16.03 9.48
CA THR A 332 -30.98 -16.57 10.76
C THR A 332 -32.48 -16.41 10.99
N GLU A 333 -33.14 -17.53 11.27
CA GLU A 333 -34.50 -17.50 11.86
C GLU A 333 -34.38 -17.22 13.36
N LYS A 334 -35.27 -16.37 13.88
CA LYS A 334 -35.39 -16.03 15.29
C LYS A 334 -35.75 -17.28 16.10
N GLN A 335 -34.80 -17.88 16.83
CA GLN A 335 -35.04 -19.04 17.66
C GLN A 335 -35.45 -18.72 19.10
N ARG A 336 -35.27 -17.48 19.57
CA ARG A 336 -35.64 -17.03 20.93
C ARG A 336 -36.14 -15.59 20.93
N MET A 337 -37.12 -15.30 21.84
CA MET A 337 -37.76 -13.98 21.99
C MET A 337 -36.84 -12.81 22.37
N LYS A 338 -35.59 -13.08 22.73
CA LYS A 338 -34.57 -12.09 23.13
C LYS A 338 -33.44 -11.85 22.09
N GLU A 339 -33.51 -12.53 20.96
CA GLU A 339 -32.53 -12.36 19.90
C GLU A 339 -33.00 -11.26 18.94
N ASP A 340 -32.11 -10.34 18.62
CA ASP A 340 -32.29 -9.33 17.60
C ASP A 340 -31.68 -9.92 16.30
N PRO A 341 -32.50 -10.52 15.42
CA PRO A 341 -31.98 -11.21 14.23
C PRO A 341 -31.49 -10.18 13.21
N ASP A 342 -30.60 -10.63 12.30
CA ASP A 342 -30.13 -9.83 11.19
C ASP A 342 -31.29 -9.37 10.29
N TRP A 343 -31.09 -8.20 9.66
CA TRP A 343 -32.06 -7.64 8.73
C TRP A 343 -31.82 -8.17 7.32
N THR A 344 -32.89 -8.46 6.59
CA THR A 344 -32.80 -8.47 5.13
C THR A 344 -32.92 -7.04 4.65
N ALA A 345 -31.87 -6.53 3.98
CA ALA A 345 -31.80 -5.18 3.48
C ALA A 345 -31.71 -5.15 1.94
N GLY A 346 -32.27 -4.11 1.33
CA GLY A 346 -32.21 -3.91 -0.13
C GLY A 346 -32.06 -2.43 -0.48
N THR A 347 -30.96 -2.07 -1.14
CA THR A 347 -30.65 -0.69 -1.52
C THR A 347 -30.72 -0.50 -3.04
N LEU A 348 -31.50 0.49 -3.51
CA LEU A 348 -31.56 0.90 -4.91
C LEU A 348 -30.58 2.03 -5.14
N LEU A 349 -29.49 1.75 -5.84
CA LEU A 349 -28.38 2.68 -5.99
C LEU A 349 -27.79 2.71 -7.40
N ALA A 350 -27.00 3.77 -7.67
CA ALA A 350 -26.16 3.88 -8.84
C ALA A 350 -24.85 4.61 -8.50
N PHE A 351 -23.80 4.34 -9.26
CA PHE A 351 -22.57 5.12 -9.25
C PHE A 351 -22.38 5.78 -10.61
N THR A 352 -21.95 7.06 -10.59
CA THR A 352 -21.59 7.82 -11.80
C THR A 352 -20.27 8.51 -11.58
N LYS A 353 -19.60 8.82 -12.69
CA LYS A 353 -18.34 9.59 -12.65
C LYS A 353 -18.60 10.96 -13.27
N ILE A 354 -18.47 12.02 -12.46
CA ILE A 354 -18.65 13.41 -12.88
C ILE A 354 -17.33 14.13 -12.62
N ASP A 355 -16.78 14.79 -13.63
CA ASP A 355 -15.47 15.47 -13.57
C ASP A 355 -14.33 14.60 -12.99
N GLY A 356 -14.36 13.31 -13.33
CA GLY A 356 -13.37 12.34 -12.84
C GLY A 356 -13.61 11.80 -11.44
N LEU A 357 -14.57 12.33 -10.68
CA LEU A 357 -14.90 11.90 -9.32
C LEU A 357 -16.13 10.98 -9.29
N TRP A 358 -16.12 10.03 -8.37
CA TRP A 358 -17.26 9.15 -8.16
C TRP A 358 -18.36 9.83 -7.36
N HIS A 359 -19.61 9.59 -7.78
CA HIS A 359 -20.84 10.01 -7.12
C HIS A 359 -21.70 8.78 -6.83
N LEU A 360 -22.18 8.66 -5.60
CA LEU A 360 -23.15 7.64 -5.15
C LEU A 360 -24.55 8.23 -5.13
N TRP A 361 -25.50 7.55 -5.76
CA TRP A 361 -26.91 7.94 -5.83
C TRP A 361 -27.78 6.85 -5.20
N ILE A 362 -28.48 7.17 -4.10
CA ILE A 362 -29.34 6.24 -3.37
C ILE A 362 -30.79 6.68 -3.53
N LYS A 363 -31.55 5.89 -4.25
CA LYS A 363 -32.95 6.20 -4.59
C LYS A 363 -33.95 5.59 -3.63
N ASP A 364 -33.63 4.42 -3.07
CA ASP A 364 -34.47 3.74 -2.11
C ASP A 364 -33.65 2.78 -1.22
N VAL A 365 -34.09 2.64 0.03
CA VAL A 365 -33.56 1.66 0.98
C VAL A 365 -34.73 0.98 1.67
N PHE A 366 -34.71 -0.34 1.62
CA PHE A 366 -35.69 -1.19 2.28
C PHE A 366 -35.01 -2.13 3.27
N ARG A 367 -35.64 -2.39 4.41
CA ARG A 367 -35.22 -3.43 5.34
C ARG A 367 -36.39 -4.10 6.02
N ILE A 368 -36.26 -5.38 6.34
CA ILE A 368 -37.28 -6.17 7.04
C ILE A 368 -36.64 -7.26 7.92
N GLN A 369 -37.20 -7.42 9.11
CA GLN A 369 -37.03 -8.60 9.95
C GLN A 369 -38.29 -9.44 9.88
N ALA A 370 -38.33 -10.44 9.02
CA ALA A 370 -39.52 -11.30 8.83
C ALA A 370 -39.11 -12.73 8.52
N ALA A 371 -39.98 -13.70 8.84
CA ALA A 371 -39.85 -15.05 8.38
C ALA A 371 -39.83 -15.16 6.85
N ALA A 372 -39.18 -16.18 6.32
CA ALA A 372 -38.92 -16.35 4.89
C ALA A 372 -40.13 -16.08 3.97
N PRO A 373 -41.36 -16.58 4.23
CA PRO A 373 -42.50 -16.33 3.33
C PRO A 373 -42.84 -14.86 3.15
N LYS A 374 -42.83 -14.08 4.25
CA LYS A 374 -43.15 -12.64 4.21
C LYS A 374 -41.98 -11.84 3.63
N ARG A 375 -40.76 -12.21 3.98
CA ARG A 375 -39.55 -11.62 3.38
C ARG A 375 -39.54 -11.78 1.85
N ASP A 376 -39.81 -12.98 1.38
CA ASP A 376 -39.79 -13.33 -0.03
C ASP A 376 -40.88 -12.63 -0.83
N GLU A 377 -42.05 -12.45 -0.23
CA GLU A 377 -43.15 -11.66 -0.79
C GLU A 377 -42.73 -10.19 -0.97
N GLU A 378 -42.15 -9.58 0.04
CA GLU A 378 -41.70 -8.18 -0.02
C GLU A 378 -40.57 -7.99 -1.04
N ILE A 379 -39.60 -8.91 -1.13
CA ILE A 379 -38.55 -8.88 -2.16
C ILE A 379 -39.17 -8.88 -3.57
N ARG A 380 -40.18 -9.76 -3.81
CA ARG A 380 -40.87 -9.80 -5.12
C ARG A 380 -41.59 -8.48 -5.39
N ARG A 381 -42.36 -7.97 -4.44
CA ARG A 381 -43.12 -6.73 -4.55
C ARG A 381 -42.20 -5.55 -4.91
N ILE A 382 -41.06 -5.39 -4.20
CA ILE A 382 -40.14 -4.30 -4.43
C ILE A 382 -39.45 -4.47 -5.80
N THR A 383 -39.04 -5.68 -6.16
CA THR A 383 -38.41 -5.95 -7.47
C THR A 383 -39.37 -5.64 -8.63
N GLU A 384 -40.66 -5.87 -8.47
CA GLU A 384 -41.69 -5.51 -9.46
C GLU A 384 -41.88 -3.99 -9.54
N GLN A 385 -41.90 -3.31 -8.40
CA GLN A 385 -42.00 -1.84 -8.32
C GLN A 385 -40.79 -1.13 -8.94
N ASP A 386 -39.58 -1.66 -8.78
CA ASP A 386 -38.35 -1.13 -9.39
C ASP A 386 -38.39 -1.20 -10.92
N GLY A 387 -39.18 -2.10 -11.49
CA GLY A 387 -39.30 -2.27 -12.93
C GLY A 387 -38.18 -3.06 -13.59
N SER A 388 -38.35 -3.37 -14.89
CA SER A 388 -37.44 -4.27 -15.62
C SER A 388 -36.09 -3.66 -15.92
N ALA A 389 -35.95 -2.34 -15.90
CA ALA A 389 -34.68 -1.64 -16.17
C ALA A 389 -33.68 -1.73 -15.03
N VAL A 390 -34.14 -1.98 -13.78
CA VAL A 390 -33.28 -2.11 -12.60
C VAL A 390 -32.62 -3.49 -12.62
N LYS A 391 -31.30 -3.51 -12.46
CA LYS A 391 -30.52 -4.73 -12.30
C LYS A 391 -30.53 -5.17 -10.83
N ILE A 392 -30.50 -6.49 -10.60
CA ILE A 392 -30.58 -7.06 -9.27
C ILE A 392 -29.26 -7.74 -8.94
N GLY A 393 -28.74 -7.48 -7.75
CA GLY A 393 -27.54 -8.12 -7.22
C GLY A 393 -27.76 -8.64 -5.81
N VAL A 394 -26.99 -9.62 -5.40
CA VAL A 394 -26.95 -10.14 -4.05
C VAL A 394 -25.51 -10.42 -3.64
N GLU A 395 -25.16 -10.05 -2.41
CA GLU A 395 -23.86 -10.38 -1.83
C GLU A 395 -23.83 -11.85 -1.42
N THR A 396 -22.73 -12.53 -1.79
CA THR A 396 -22.48 -13.92 -1.41
C THR A 396 -21.11 -14.04 -0.74
N SER A 397 -21.00 -14.93 0.24
CA SER A 397 -19.71 -15.29 0.81
C SER A 397 -18.91 -16.19 -0.14
N LEU A 398 -17.59 -16.25 0.04
CA LEU A 398 -16.68 -17.09 -0.77
C LEU A 398 -17.04 -18.57 -0.71
N ASP A 399 -17.65 -19.02 0.40
CA ASP A 399 -17.94 -20.44 0.67
C ASP A 399 -19.41 -20.84 0.40
N SER A 400 -20.29 -19.88 0.08
CA SER A 400 -21.73 -20.14 -0.04
C SER A 400 -22.41 -19.33 -1.14
N LYS A 401 -23.08 -20.02 -2.05
CA LYS A 401 -23.98 -19.43 -3.05
C LYS A 401 -25.46 -19.46 -2.61
N ASP A 402 -25.73 -19.70 -1.34
CA ASP A 402 -27.09 -19.91 -0.86
C ASP A 402 -27.95 -18.66 -1.00
N ALA A 403 -27.41 -17.48 -0.72
CA ALA A 403 -28.12 -16.20 -0.92
C ALA A 403 -28.49 -15.97 -2.39
N TYR A 404 -27.56 -16.27 -3.31
CA TYR A 404 -27.80 -16.17 -4.76
C TYR A 404 -28.91 -17.12 -5.22
N ASN A 405 -28.82 -18.40 -4.82
CA ASN A 405 -29.82 -19.40 -5.18
C ASN A 405 -31.18 -19.08 -4.57
N THR A 406 -31.21 -18.63 -3.32
CA THR A 406 -32.42 -18.19 -2.63
C THR A 406 -33.09 -17.03 -3.36
N LEU A 407 -32.35 -15.96 -3.68
CA LEU A 407 -32.91 -14.82 -4.39
C LEU A 407 -33.42 -15.19 -5.78
N LYS A 408 -32.68 -16.05 -6.48
CA LYS A 408 -33.10 -16.55 -7.80
C LYS A 408 -34.38 -17.39 -7.73
N ALA A 409 -34.54 -18.18 -6.69
CA ALA A 409 -35.77 -18.94 -6.42
C ALA A 409 -36.94 -18.00 -6.06
N ILE A 410 -36.70 -17.01 -5.19
CA ILE A 410 -37.71 -16.00 -4.83
C ILE A 410 -38.25 -15.29 -6.10
N LEU A 411 -37.37 -14.92 -7.03
CA LEU A 411 -37.72 -14.23 -8.25
C LEU A 411 -38.18 -15.16 -9.37
N LEU A 412 -38.33 -16.46 -9.09
CA LEU A 412 -38.81 -17.48 -10.04
C LEU A 412 -38.05 -17.53 -11.37
N GLY A 413 -36.78 -17.14 -11.33
CA GLY A 413 -35.93 -17.05 -12.53
C GLY A 413 -36.35 -15.99 -13.56
N ARG A 414 -37.31 -15.11 -13.24
CA ARG A 414 -37.80 -14.05 -14.14
C ARG A 414 -36.84 -12.87 -14.29
N ARG A 415 -35.85 -12.76 -13.39
CA ARG A 415 -34.87 -11.67 -13.35
C ARG A 415 -33.46 -12.24 -13.32
N VAL A 416 -32.55 -11.54 -13.98
CA VAL A 416 -31.13 -11.85 -13.89
C VAL A 416 -30.59 -11.31 -12.56
N VAL A 417 -30.02 -12.20 -11.74
CA VAL A 417 -29.41 -11.86 -10.47
C VAL A 417 -27.88 -11.87 -10.66
N ILE A 418 -27.25 -10.79 -10.26
CA ILE A 418 -25.79 -10.64 -10.27
C ILE A 418 -25.26 -11.14 -8.93
N ASP A 419 -24.33 -12.08 -8.99
CA ASP A 419 -23.63 -12.60 -7.84
C ASP A 419 -22.47 -11.67 -7.50
N ILE A 420 -22.49 -11.09 -6.31
CA ILE A 420 -21.46 -10.16 -5.83
C ILE A 420 -20.63 -10.87 -4.78
N HIS A 421 -19.45 -11.28 -5.17
CA HIS A 421 -18.49 -11.83 -4.21
C HIS A 421 -17.84 -10.69 -3.42
N GLY A 422 -18.28 -10.52 -2.19
CA GLY A 422 -17.66 -9.57 -1.25
C GLY A 422 -16.19 -9.98 -1.00
N MET A 423 -15.25 -9.15 -1.45
CA MET A 423 -13.83 -9.37 -1.14
C MET A 423 -13.41 -8.50 0.04
N GLY A 424 -13.01 -9.14 1.14
CA GLY A 424 -12.42 -8.47 2.29
C GLY A 424 -13.38 -8.04 3.40
N ASP A 425 -12.82 -7.38 4.42
CA ASP A 425 -13.53 -6.85 5.58
C ASP A 425 -14.49 -5.71 5.18
N LYS A 426 -15.69 -5.65 5.79
CA LYS A 426 -16.69 -4.59 5.57
C LYS A 426 -16.17 -3.18 5.86
N VAL A 427 -15.30 -3.01 6.84
CA VAL A 427 -14.66 -1.71 7.13
C VAL A 427 -13.77 -1.27 5.97
N MET A 428 -13.06 -2.21 5.37
CA MET A 428 -12.24 -1.95 4.18
C MET A 428 -13.10 -1.53 2.98
N ARG A 429 -14.20 -2.25 2.71
CA ARG A 429 -15.14 -1.90 1.62
C ARG A 429 -15.69 -0.49 1.79
N ALA A 430 -16.12 -0.16 3.01
CA ALA A 430 -16.62 1.17 3.35
C ALA A 430 -15.55 2.26 3.21
N SER A 431 -14.27 1.95 3.46
CA SER A 431 -13.17 2.93 3.33
C SER A 431 -12.97 3.42 1.90
N TYR A 432 -13.33 2.65 0.89
CA TYR A 432 -13.31 3.11 -0.51
C TYR A 432 -14.33 4.20 -0.80
N LEU A 433 -15.40 4.30 0.01
CA LEU A 433 -16.41 5.32 -0.11
C LEU A 433 -16.14 6.57 0.75
N GLU A 434 -15.18 6.50 1.68
CA GLU A 434 -14.78 7.64 2.51
C GLU A 434 -14.53 8.91 1.68
N PRO A 435 -13.73 8.88 0.58
CA PRO A 435 -13.54 10.06 -0.27
C PRO A 435 -14.82 10.58 -0.93
N VAL A 436 -15.75 9.68 -1.27
CA VAL A 436 -17.05 10.04 -1.88
C VAL A 436 -17.92 10.80 -0.87
N PHE A 437 -17.96 10.33 0.38
CA PHE A 437 -18.66 11.00 1.48
C PHE A 437 -18.00 12.33 1.85
N GLU A 438 -16.65 12.37 1.93
CA GLU A 438 -15.90 13.58 2.24
C GLU A 438 -16.05 14.68 1.20
N ALA A 439 -16.09 14.33 -0.08
CA ALA A 439 -16.32 15.25 -1.18
C ALA A 439 -17.78 15.77 -1.24
N GLY A 440 -18.69 15.20 -0.45
CA GLY A 440 -20.12 15.51 -0.54
C GLY A 440 -20.76 15.02 -1.85
N ASN A 441 -20.27 13.90 -2.36
CA ASN A 441 -20.73 13.28 -3.61
C ASN A 441 -21.72 12.13 -3.36
N VAL A 442 -22.35 12.10 -2.19
CA VAL A 442 -23.44 11.18 -1.87
C VAL A 442 -24.77 11.89 -2.00
N HIS A 443 -25.63 11.36 -2.84
CA HIS A 443 -26.93 11.91 -3.21
C HIS A 443 -28.02 10.93 -2.78
N VAL A 444 -28.98 11.40 -1.98
CA VAL A 444 -30.01 10.55 -1.37
C VAL A 444 -31.39 11.16 -1.65
N LEU A 445 -32.34 10.33 -2.11
CA LEU A 445 -33.72 10.76 -2.27
C LEU A 445 -34.37 10.90 -0.89
N ARG A 446 -35.10 12.01 -0.62
CA ARG A 446 -35.84 12.22 0.63
C ARG A 446 -36.94 11.20 0.76
N ALA A 447 -36.89 10.44 1.84
CA ALA A 447 -37.87 9.39 2.14
C ALA A 447 -37.89 9.06 3.65
N PRO A 448 -38.93 8.38 4.15
CA PRO A 448 -39.00 8.03 5.57
C PRO A 448 -37.85 7.20 6.12
N TRP A 449 -37.18 6.38 5.29
CA TRP A 449 -36.08 5.54 5.67
C TRP A 449 -34.77 6.31 5.90
N ASN A 450 -34.65 7.58 5.50
CA ASN A 450 -33.41 8.34 5.57
C ASN A 450 -32.85 8.44 6.99
N LEU A 451 -33.69 8.58 8.01
CA LEU A 451 -33.23 8.71 9.40
C LEU A 451 -32.53 7.42 9.86
N ASP A 452 -33.17 6.28 9.63
CA ASP A 452 -32.62 4.98 10.04
C ASP A 452 -31.33 4.67 9.31
N TRP A 453 -31.31 4.88 7.99
CA TRP A 453 -30.14 4.68 7.16
C TRP A 453 -28.97 5.60 7.58
N SER A 454 -29.24 6.89 7.77
CA SER A 454 -28.18 7.84 8.18
C SER A 454 -27.64 7.56 9.57
N ASN A 455 -28.45 7.04 10.48
CA ASN A 455 -28.02 6.63 11.82
C ASN A 455 -27.13 5.39 11.76
N GLU A 456 -27.44 4.41 10.92
CA GLU A 456 -26.61 3.23 10.73
C GLU A 456 -25.28 3.60 10.08
N VAL A 457 -25.30 4.39 9.00
CA VAL A 457 -24.08 4.92 8.35
C VAL A 457 -23.23 5.72 9.33
N ARG A 458 -23.85 6.56 10.19
CA ARG A 458 -23.13 7.35 11.20
C ARG A 458 -22.48 6.47 12.26
N SER A 459 -23.11 5.36 12.66
CA SER A 459 -22.61 4.48 13.71
C SER A 459 -21.56 3.47 13.23
N PHE A 460 -21.45 3.27 11.92
CA PHE A 460 -20.52 2.31 11.33
C PHE A 460 -19.04 2.72 11.58
N PRO A 461 -18.13 1.81 11.92
CA PRO A 461 -18.28 0.34 12.03
C PRO A 461 -18.66 -0.15 13.44
N ARG A 462 -18.99 0.72 14.37
CA ARG A 462 -19.26 0.39 15.80
C ARG A 462 -20.75 0.20 16.09
N GLY A 463 -21.60 0.37 15.11
CA GLY A 463 -23.04 0.19 15.21
C GLY A 463 -23.43 -1.27 15.51
N LYS A 464 -24.64 -1.46 16.07
CA LYS A 464 -25.20 -2.79 16.34
C LYS A 464 -25.61 -3.51 15.05
N HIS A 465 -26.00 -2.75 14.04
CA HIS A 465 -26.41 -3.22 12.72
C HIS A 465 -25.62 -2.48 11.65
N ASP A 466 -25.28 -3.14 10.57
CA ASP A 466 -24.54 -2.63 9.42
C ASP A 466 -25.05 -3.15 8.06
N ASP A 467 -26.22 -3.83 8.07
CA ASP A 467 -26.81 -4.49 6.90
C ASP A 467 -27.08 -3.52 5.74
N MET A 468 -27.51 -2.27 6.05
CA MET A 468 -27.71 -1.24 5.02
C MET A 468 -26.39 -0.66 4.49
N VAL A 469 -25.34 -0.63 5.33
CA VAL A 469 -23.99 -0.16 4.92
C VAL A 469 -23.35 -1.20 4.00
N ASP A 470 -23.45 -2.47 4.33
CA ASP A 470 -22.88 -3.56 3.53
C ASP A 470 -23.42 -3.55 2.10
N ASN A 471 -24.70 -3.29 1.90
CA ASN A 471 -25.33 -3.20 0.59
C ASN A 471 -24.67 -2.19 -0.37
N PHE A 472 -24.50 -0.93 0.03
CA PHE A 472 -23.95 0.05 -0.90
C PHE A 472 -22.43 -0.03 -1.02
N THR A 473 -21.75 -0.58 -0.01
CA THR A 473 -20.30 -0.84 -0.09
C THR A 473 -19.99 -1.99 -1.05
N ALA A 474 -20.79 -3.05 -1.05
CA ALA A 474 -20.73 -4.12 -2.06
C ALA A 474 -20.99 -3.58 -3.49
N GLY A 475 -21.94 -2.63 -3.60
CA GLY A 475 -22.22 -1.96 -4.87
C GLY A 475 -21.05 -1.18 -5.45
N TYR A 476 -20.23 -0.54 -4.64
CA TYR A 476 -19.02 0.13 -5.10
C TYR A 476 -18.02 -0.85 -5.71
N GLU A 477 -17.83 -1.99 -5.10
CA GLU A 477 -16.91 -3.01 -5.58
C GLU A 477 -17.33 -3.54 -6.95
N LEU A 478 -18.63 -3.86 -7.11
CA LEU A 478 -19.18 -4.32 -8.37
C LEU A 478 -19.06 -3.29 -9.49
N LEU A 479 -19.45 -2.05 -9.24
CA LEU A 479 -19.66 -1.05 -10.30
C LEU A 479 -18.41 -0.20 -10.59
N CYS A 480 -17.54 -0.03 -9.60
CA CYS A 480 -16.38 0.84 -9.73
C CYS A 480 -15.06 0.06 -9.91
N LYS A 481 -14.85 -1.00 -9.16
CA LYS A 481 -13.63 -1.81 -9.30
C LYS A 481 -13.65 -2.73 -10.52
N GLN A 482 -14.73 -3.49 -10.71
CA GLN A 482 -14.84 -4.42 -11.84
C GLN A 482 -15.08 -3.70 -13.17
N GLY A 483 -15.83 -2.60 -13.17
CA GLY A 483 -16.06 -1.78 -14.35
C GLY A 483 -14.79 -1.17 -14.95
N ASN A 484 -13.80 -0.81 -14.13
CA ASN A 484 -12.51 -0.33 -14.62
C ASN A 484 -11.65 -1.43 -15.25
N GLN A 485 -11.86 -2.70 -14.92
CA GLN A 485 -11.16 -3.82 -15.57
C GLN A 485 -11.76 -4.19 -16.94
N MET A 486 -13.06 -3.96 -17.17
CA MET A 486 -13.72 -4.23 -18.46
C MET A 486 -13.39 -3.21 -19.56
N VAL A 487 -13.04 -1.98 -19.19
CA VAL A 487 -12.70 -0.91 -20.17
C VAL A 487 -11.27 -1.05 -20.73
N VAL A 488 -10.39 -1.77 -20.06
CA VAL A 488 -9.00 -2.01 -20.53
C VAL A 488 -8.92 -3.18 -21.51
N GLY A 489 -9.96 -4.00 -21.63
CA GLY A 489 -10.01 -5.20 -22.49
C GLY A 489 -10.60 -5.02 -23.90
N SER A 490 -11.10 -3.84 -24.30
CA SER A 490 -11.84 -3.67 -25.56
C SER A 490 -11.19 -2.71 -26.58
N SER A 491 -9.90 -2.43 -26.48
CA SER A 491 -9.17 -1.67 -27.52
C SER A 491 -8.03 -2.50 -28.14
N THR A 492 -8.38 -3.64 -28.75
CA THR A 492 -7.56 -4.25 -29.80
C THR A 492 -8.51 -4.77 -30.88
N GLY A 493 -8.65 -3.98 -31.95
CA GLY A 493 -9.38 -4.38 -33.12
C GLY A 493 -9.77 -3.18 -34.01
N ILE A 494 -8.83 -2.59 -34.70
CA ILE A 494 -8.76 -2.36 -36.15
C ILE A 494 -7.39 -1.75 -36.45
#